data_6d3110be120799f32ef0f76dd160dc0b
#
_entry.id   6d3110be120799f32ef0f76dd160dc0b
#
_cell.length_a   1.000
_cell.length_b   1.000
_cell.length_c   1.000
_cell.angle_alpha   90.00
_cell.angle_beta   90.00
_cell.angle_gamma   90.00
#
_symmetry.space_group_name_H-M   'P 1'
#
loop_
_entity.id
_entity.type
_entity.pdbx_description
1 polymer ?
#
loop_
_entity_poly.entity_id
_entity_poly.type
_entity_poly.pdbx_seq_one_letter_code
_entity_poly.pdbx_strand_id
1 'polypeptide(L)'
;IVLTAERLPVLESAEFHADLTGNGVRVGSMLVNRRTPANQGEFLAARRAAEDEALALLRAKLPQTPVREVPWLPEEVGTPGAVEKLAEFL
;
A
#
# COMPACT_ATOMS: atom_id res chain seq x y z
N ILE A 1 -5.72 -3.35 -6.85
CA ILE A 1 -4.91 -2.13 -7.10
C ILE A 1 -3.69 -2.17 -6.18
N VAL A 2 -2.53 -1.98 -6.77
CA VAL A 2 -1.25 -1.95 -6.06
C VAL A 2 -0.70 -0.53 -6.12
N LEU A 3 -0.27 0.01 -4.98
CA LEU A 3 0.27 1.37 -4.90
C LEU A 3 1.35 1.46 -3.81
N THR A 4 2.09 2.57 -3.82
CA THR A 4 3.00 2.92 -2.73
C THR A 4 2.31 3.90 -1.78
N ALA A 5 2.79 3.96 -0.53
CA ALA A 5 2.22 4.82 0.52
C ALA A 5 2.70 6.27 0.37
N GLU A 6 2.35 6.89 -0.74
CA GLU A 6 2.70 8.27 -1.05
C GLU A 6 1.43 9.01 -1.49
N ARG A 7 1.42 10.35 -1.30
CA ARG A 7 0.22 11.15 -1.54
C ARG A 7 -0.30 11.04 -2.99
N LEU A 8 0.57 11.19 -3.99
CA LEU A 8 0.14 11.16 -5.38
C LEU A 8 -0.37 9.78 -5.81
N PRO A 9 0.36 8.68 -5.57
CA PRO A 9 -0.19 7.35 -5.83
C PRO A 9 -1.51 7.07 -5.11
N VAL A 10 -1.69 7.56 -3.88
CA VAL A 10 -2.96 7.42 -3.16
C VAL A 10 -4.09 8.14 -3.89
N LEU A 11 -3.87 9.38 -4.31
CA LEU A 11 -4.89 10.16 -5.03
C LEU A 11 -5.23 9.52 -6.38
N GLU A 12 -4.22 9.11 -7.13
CA GLU A 12 -4.41 8.43 -8.42
C GLU A 12 -5.15 7.10 -8.27
N SER A 13 -4.80 6.33 -7.24
CA SER A 13 -5.46 5.05 -6.97
C SER A 13 -6.92 5.22 -6.57
N ALA A 14 -7.23 6.27 -5.80
CA ALA A 14 -8.61 6.57 -5.43
C ALA A 14 -9.46 6.93 -6.65
N GLU A 15 -8.91 7.72 -7.58
CA GLU A 15 -9.59 8.01 -8.85
C GLU A 15 -9.78 6.77 -9.70
N PHE A 16 -8.75 5.94 -9.80
CA PHE A 16 -8.82 4.69 -10.54
C PHE A 16 -9.87 3.75 -9.96
N HIS A 17 -9.92 3.65 -8.63
CA HIS A 17 -10.94 2.88 -7.94
C HIS A 17 -12.35 3.37 -8.29
N ALA A 18 -12.55 4.69 -8.26
CA ALA A 18 -13.84 5.29 -8.60
C ALA A 18 -14.23 5.00 -10.04
N ASP A 19 -13.28 5.09 -10.98
CA ASP A 19 -13.53 4.78 -12.39
C ASP A 19 -13.92 3.32 -12.59
N LEU A 20 -13.20 2.40 -11.95
CA LEU A 20 -13.50 0.96 -12.03
C LEU A 20 -14.88 0.65 -11.48
N THR A 21 -15.19 1.14 -10.27
CA THR A 21 -16.48 0.88 -9.64
C THR A 21 -17.63 1.54 -10.39
N GLY A 22 -17.40 2.71 -10.96
CA GLY A 22 -18.38 3.39 -11.82
C GLY A 22 -18.69 2.63 -13.11
N ASN A 23 -17.80 1.76 -13.56
CA ASN A 23 -17.99 0.89 -14.72
C ASN A 23 -18.38 -0.55 -14.33
N GLY A 24 -18.78 -0.77 -13.09
CA GLY A 24 -19.26 -2.06 -12.64
C GLY A 24 -18.17 -3.06 -12.27
N VAL A 25 -16.91 -2.62 -12.21
CA VAL A 25 -15.80 -3.48 -11.81
C VAL A 25 -15.68 -3.47 -10.28
N ARG A 26 -15.62 -4.64 -9.68
CA ARG A 26 -15.48 -4.78 -8.24
C ARG A 26 -14.00 -4.79 -7.84
N VAL A 27 -13.62 -3.88 -6.95
CA VAL A 27 -12.24 -3.82 -6.41
C VAL A 27 -12.23 -4.50 -5.05
N GLY A 28 -11.53 -5.64 -4.94
CA GLY A 28 -11.50 -6.44 -3.73
C GLY A 28 -10.64 -5.86 -2.60
N SER A 29 -9.51 -5.26 -2.94
CA SER A 29 -8.60 -4.67 -1.96
C SER A 29 -7.61 -3.72 -2.60
N MET A 30 -6.98 -2.89 -1.75
CA MET A 30 -5.86 -2.03 -2.12
C MET A 30 -4.61 -2.63 -1.48
N LEU A 31 -3.58 -2.89 -2.27
CA LEU A 31 -2.31 -3.42 -1.78
C LEU A 31 -1.27 -2.32 -1.75
N VAL A 32 -0.84 -1.93 -0.55
CA VAL A 32 0.20 -0.93 -0.36
C VAL A 32 1.54 -1.64 -0.31
N ASN A 33 2.35 -1.43 -1.35
CA ASN A 33 3.65 -2.05 -1.50
C ASN A 33 4.76 -1.15 -0.93
N ARG A 34 5.89 -1.74 -0.60
CA ARG A 34 7.09 -1.03 -0.11
C ARG A 34 6.84 -0.16 1.12
N ARG A 35 5.99 -0.62 2.00
CA ARG A 35 5.72 0.08 3.26
C ARG A 35 6.99 0.11 4.11
N THR A 36 7.41 1.30 4.57
CA THR A 36 8.59 1.44 5.42
C THR A 36 8.40 0.68 6.74
N PRO A 37 9.33 -0.22 7.11
CA PRO A 37 9.22 -0.96 8.37
C PRO A 37 9.30 -0.04 9.58
N ALA A 38 8.65 -0.43 10.68
CA ALA A 38 8.73 0.28 11.95
C ALA A 38 10.09 0.05 12.63
N ASN A 39 10.49 0.98 13.49
CA ASN A 39 11.69 0.84 14.34
C ASN A 39 13.02 0.73 13.59
N GLN A 40 13.17 1.46 12.49
CA GLN A 40 14.38 1.44 11.65
C GLN A 40 15.18 2.75 11.73
N GLY A 41 15.06 3.51 12.83
CA GLY A 41 15.80 4.76 13.04
C GLY A 41 14.97 6.01 12.68
N GLU A 42 15.51 7.18 13.04
CA GLU A 42 14.77 8.45 12.90
C GLU A 42 14.42 8.82 11.45
N PHE A 43 15.34 8.57 10.52
CA PHE A 43 15.10 8.89 9.12
C PHE A 43 13.93 8.07 8.55
N LEU A 44 13.92 6.77 8.82
CA LEU A 44 12.83 5.92 8.35
C LEU A 44 11.56 6.11 9.16
N ALA A 45 11.66 6.55 10.42
CA ALA A 45 10.49 6.91 11.22
C ALA A 45 9.75 8.11 10.62
N ALA A 46 10.47 9.13 10.15
CA ALA A 46 9.87 10.29 9.49
C ALA A 46 9.20 9.89 8.18
N ARG A 47 9.84 9.02 7.39
CA ARG A 47 9.27 8.49 6.16
C ARG A 47 8.01 7.68 6.44
N ARG A 48 8.03 6.85 7.47
CA ARG A 48 6.87 6.05 7.86
C ARG A 48 5.71 6.93 8.32
N ALA A 49 6.00 8.03 9.04
CA ALA A 49 4.96 8.97 9.47
C ALA A 49 4.28 9.63 8.26
N ALA A 50 5.05 10.04 7.24
CA ALA A 50 4.48 10.59 6.01
C ALA A 50 3.62 9.56 5.28
N GLU A 51 4.06 8.30 5.27
CA GLU A 51 3.27 7.19 4.71
C GLU A 51 1.97 6.98 5.48
N ASP A 52 2.03 7.07 6.81
CA ASP A 52 0.83 6.95 7.66
C ASP A 52 -0.22 8.01 7.30
N GLU A 53 0.21 9.24 7.04
CA GLU A 53 -0.68 10.31 6.60
C GLU A 53 -1.31 10.00 5.24
N ALA A 54 -0.52 9.50 4.29
CA ALA A 54 -1.02 9.13 2.97
C ALA A 54 -2.03 7.97 3.06
N LEU A 55 -1.76 6.97 3.91
CA LEU A 55 -2.66 5.85 4.11
C LEU A 55 -3.94 6.24 4.85
N ALA A 56 -3.86 7.19 5.78
CA ALA A 56 -5.05 7.74 6.41
C ALA A 56 -5.97 8.40 5.37
N LEU A 57 -5.39 9.13 4.41
CA LEU A 57 -6.13 9.73 3.30
C LEU A 57 -6.78 8.64 2.43
N LEU A 58 -6.03 7.58 2.12
CA LEU A 58 -6.56 6.46 1.32
C LEU A 58 -7.77 5.82 2.01
N ARG A 59 -7.65 5.52 3.30
CA ARG A 59 -8.74 4.92 4.08
C ARG A 59 -9.95 5.83 4.22
N ALA A 60 -9.72 7.13 4.33
CA ALA A 60 -10.81 8.11 4.38
C ALA A 60 -11.58 8.18 3.06
N LYS A 61 -10.88 8.06 1.92
CA LYS A 61 -11.51 8.07 0.60
C LYS A 61 -12.20 6.75 0.25
N LEU A 62 -11.71 5.63 0.76
CA LEU A 62 -12.19 4.29 0.44
C LEU A 62 -12.52 3.50 1.72
N PRO A 63 -13.49 3.96 2.54
CA PRO A 63 -13.75 3.35 3.85
C PRO A 63 -14.30 1.92 3.78
N GLN A 64 -14.80 1.51 2.62
CA GLN A 64 -15.38 0.17 2.44
C GLN A 64 -14.40 -0.82 1.79
N THR A 65 -13.23 -0.36 1.40
CA THR A 65 -12.25 -1.19 0.69
C THR A 65 -11.12 -1.61 1.63
N PRO A 66 -10.84 -2.90 1.78
CA PRO A 66 -9.72 -3.34 2.60
C PRO A 66 -8.38 -2.81 2.06
N VAL A 67 -7.53 -2.36 2.96
CA VAL A 67 -6.17 -1.90 2.64
C VAL A 67 -5.18 -2.85 3.30
N ARG A 68 -4.34 -3.48 2.50
CA ARG A 68 -3.30 -4.39 2.96
C ARG A 68 -1.93 -3.76 2.74
N GLU A 69 -1.04 -3.87 3.71
CA GLU A 69 0.30 -3.28 3.66
C GLU A 69 1.35 -4.38 3.54
N VAL A 70 2.28 -4.20 2.60
CA VAL A 70 3.43 -5.09 2.44
C VAL A 70 4.67 -4.27 2.75
N PRO A 71 5.46 -4.63 3.76
CA PRO A 71 6.66 -3.87 4.11
C PRO A 71 7.74 -4.05 3.06
N TRP A 72 8.68 -3.11 3.03
CA TRP A 72 9.87 -3.24 2.22
C TRP A 72 10.65 -4.48 2.68
N LEU A 73 10.92 -5.39 1.75
CA LEU A 73 11.70 -6.58 2.03
C LEU A 73 13.14 -6.37 1.59
N PRO A 74 14.13 -6.72 2.41
CA PRO A 74 15.54 -6.55 2.05
C PRO A 74 16.00 -7.48 0.93
N GLU A 75 15.23 -8.50 0.62
CA GLU A 75 15.50 -9.46 -0.45
C GLU A 75 14.74 -9.07 -1.72
N GLU A 76 15.36 -9.27 -2.88
CA GLU A 76 14.68 -9.01 -4.14
C GLU A 76 13.51 -9.96 -4.36
N VAL A 77 12.42 -9.41 -4.91
CA VAL A 77 11.25 -10.20 -5.28
C VAL A 77 11.60 -11.00 -6.53
N GLY A 78 11.99 -12.19 -6.42
CA GLY A 78 12.47 -13.05 -7.49
C GLY A 78 13.37 -14.14 -6.95
N THR A 79 13.86 -13.95 -5.71
CA THR A 79 14.53 -15.03 -5.00
C THR A 79 13.47 -15.95 -4.41
N PRO A 80 13.74 -17.27 -4.31
CA PRO A 80 12.74 -18.22 -3.79
C PRO A 80 12.21 -17.86 -2.39
N GLY A 81 13.05 -17.34 -1.51
CA GLY A 81 12.61 -16.95 -0.17
C GLY A 81 11.75 -15.69 -0.13
N ALA A 82 11.96 -14.76 -1.07
CA ALA A 82 11.21 -13.50 -1.10
C ALA A 82 9.74 -13.71 -1.47
N VAL A 83 9.44 -14.64 -2.37
CA VAL A 83 8.06 -14.93 -2.78
C VAL A 83 7.27 -15.49 -1.59
N GLU A 84 7.87 -16.38 -0.81
CA GLU A 84 7.23 -16.97 0.37
C GLU A 84 6.96 -15.90 1.43
N LYS A 85 7.91 -15.00 1.68
CA LYS A 85 7.74 -13.89 2.63
C LYS A 85 6.64 -12.93 2.18
N LEU A 86 6.58 -12.64 0.89
CA LEU A 86 5.54 -11.77 0.34
C LEU A 86 4.14 -12.37 0.55
N ALA A 87 4.01 -13.68 0.38
CA ALA A 87 2.74 -14.37 0.55
C ALA A 87 2.19 -14.27 1.98
N GLU A 88 3.05 -14.12 3.00
CA GLU A 88 2.63 -13.95 4.39
C GLU A 88 1.83 -12.67 4.63
N PHE A 89 2.01 -11.65 3.78
CA PHE A 89 1.33 -10.36 3.91
C PHE A 89 0.07 -10.24 3.04
N LEU A 90 -0.20 -11.23 2.25
CA LEU A 90 -1.38 -11.26 1.37
C LEU A 90 -2.52 -12.06 2.01
#